data_548fa64244c15ec4e532a32e200c3122
#
_entry.id   548fa64244c15ec4e532a32e200c3122
#
_cell.length_a   1.000
_cell.length_b   1.000
_cell.length_c   1.000
_cell.angle_alpha   90.00
_cell.angle_beta   90.00
_cell.angle_gamma   90.00
#
_symmetry.space_group_name_H-M   'P 1'
#
loop_
_entity.id
_entity.type
_entity.pdbx_description
1 polymer ?
#
loop_
_entity_poly.entity_id
_entity_poly.type
_entity_poly.pdbx_seq_one_letter_code
_entity_poly.pdbx_strand_id
1 'polypeptide(L)'
;MPVLATYFSVRRGRDPFFKFYMKTLFARQVREYESKYGIRFLGWYNVAHGWDFDNVILLDLPDYATLDRLEADAGIRALGHRAGEWIFQRHHSMFLRERMGPDLEFHG
;
A
#
# COMPACT_ATOMS: atom_id res chain seq x y z
N MET A 1 5.54 -7.83 -13.25
CA MET A 1 4.56 -6.83 -12.83
C MET A 1 5.20 -5.97 -11.75
N PRO A 2 5.00 -4.64 -11.77
CA PRO A 2 5.61 -3.80 -10.75
C PRO A 2 4.94 -3.98 -9.38
N VAL A 3 5.75 -3.99 -8.35
CA VAL A 3 5.27 -4.04 -6.97
C VAL A 3 5.39 -2.64 -6.38
N LEU A 4 4.28 -2.09 -5.94
CA LEU A 4 4.26 -0.82 -5.23
C LEU A 4 4.41 -1.08 -3.74
N ALA A 5 5.48 -0.57 -3.16
CA ALA A 5 5.71 -0.63 -1.72
C ALA A 5 5.44 0.74 -1.12
N THR A 6 4.42 0.84 -0.28
CA THR A 6 4.11 2.08 0.42
C THR A 6 4.48 1.94 1.89
N TYR A 7 5.49 2.66 2.28
CA TYR A 7 5.97 2.73 3.67
C TYR A 7 5.33 3.92 4.37
N PHE A 8 4.95 3.72 5.62
CA PHE A 8 4.32 4.80 6.38
C PHE A 8 4.53 4.62 7.88
N SER A 9 4.35 5.70 8.62
CA SER A 9 4.36 5.71 10.08
C SER A 9 2.99 6.16 10.59
N VAL A 10 2.52 5.53 11.65
CA VAL A 10 1.26 5.89 12.28
C VAL A 10 1.53 6.92 13.36
N ARG A 11 0.70 7.96 13.45
CA ARG A 11 0.83 8.97 14.48
C ARG A 11 0.70 8.34 15.86
N ARG A 12 1.51 8.81 16.79
CA ARG A 12 1.53 8.32 18.17
C ARG A 12 0.13 8.40 18.77
N GLY A 13 -0.32 7.30 19.35
CA GLY A 13 -1.64 7.20 19.97
C GLY A 13 -2.77 6.88 18.99
N ARG A 14 -2.48 6.76 17.69
CA ARG A 14 -3.50 6.46 16.66
C ARG A 14 -3.55 5.00 16.26
N ASP A 15 -2.71 4.15 16.84
CA ASP A 15 -2.62 2.74 16.45
C ASP A 15 -3.96 1.98 16.53
N PRO A 16 -4.78 2.13 17.59
CA PRO A 16 -6.08 1.47 17.62
C PRO A 16 -7.00 1.88 16.48
N PHE A 17 -6.98 3.17 16.12
CA PHE A 17 -7.78 3.69 15.01
C PHE A 17 -7.25 3.18 13.66
N PHE A 18 -5.93 3.11 13.52
CA PHE A 18 -5.29 2.56 12.35
C PHE A 18 -5.67 1.10 12.15
N LYS A 19 -5.62 0.28 13.19
CA LYS A 19 -6.02 -1.13 13.11
C LYS A 19 -7.48 -1.29 12.69
N PHE A 20 -8.36 -0.48 13.26
CA PHE A 20 -9.78 -0.47 12.90
C PHE A 20 -9.95 -0.07 11.43
N TYR A 21 -9.24 0.96 10.97
CA TYR A 21 -9.27 1.40 9.59
C TYR A 21 -8.82 0.28 8.63
N MET A 22 -7.72 -0.37 8.94
CA MET A 22 -7.18 -1.45 8.10
C MET A 22 -8.14 -2.63 8.02
N LYS A 23 -8.79 -2.95 9.13
CA LYS A 23 -9.72 -4.08 9.21
C LYS A 23 -11.04 -3.82 8.47
N THR A 24 -11.45 -2.59 8.37
CA THR A 24 -12.76 -2.21 7.82
C THR A 24 -12.64 -1.53 6.45
N LEU A 25 -12.36 -0.24 6.45
CA LEU A 25 -12.39 0.58 5.23
C LEU A 25 -11.32 0.16 4.22
N PHE A 26 -10.10 -0.06 4.69
CA PHE A 26 -9.00 -0.45 3.82
C PHE A 26 -9.25 -1.82 3.20
N ALA A 27 -9.68 -2.80 3.98
CA ALA A 27 -9.93 -4.15 3.49
C ALA A 27 -11.02 -4.16 2.40
N ARG A 28 -12.09 -3.39 2.60
CA ARG A 28 -13.15 -3.25 1.60
C ARG A 28 -12.63 -2.60 0.34
N GLN A 29 -11.85 -1.56 0.48
CA GLN A 29 -11.31 -0.79 -0.62
C GLN A 29 -10.33 -1.60 -1.46
N VAL A 30 -9.49 -2.38 -0.81
CA VAL A 30 -8.55 -3.27 -1.50
C VAL A 30 -9.31 -4.25 -2.40
N ARG A 31 -10.37 -4.87 -1.91
CA ARG A 31 -11.16 -5.79 -2.71
C ARG A 31 -11.82 -5.13 -3.91
N GLU A 32 -12.30 -3.91 -3.73
CA GLU A 32 -12.87 -3.12 -4.82
C GLU A 32 -11.81 -2.83 -5.89
N TYR A 33 -10.60 -2.47 -5.48
CA TYR A 33 -9.52 -2.15 -6.42
C TYR A 33 -8.93 -3.39 -7.07
N GLU A 34 -8.91 -4.52 -6.39
CA GLU A 34 -8.55 -5.79 -7.01
C GLU A 34 -9.48 -6.09 -8.19
N SER A 35 -10.77 -5.89 -8.00
CA SER A 35 -11.77 -6.09 -9.04
C SER A 35 -11.69 -5.05 -10.15
N LYS A 36 -11.54 -3.78 -9.79
CA LYS A 36 -11.62 -2.66 -10.73
C LYS A 36 -10.35 -2.44 -11.54
N TYR A 37 -9.18 -2.63 -10.94
CA TYR A 37 -7.90 -2.30 -11.54
C TYR A 37 -6.96 -3.49 -11.74
N GLY A 38 -7.37 -4.68 -11.33
CA GLY A 38 -6.53 -5.86 -11.46
C GLY A 38 -5.32 -5.85 -10.51
N ILE A 39 -5.38 -5.07 -9.45
CA ILE A 39 -4.35 -5.01 -8.42
C ILE A 39 -4.43 -6.28 -7.57
N ARG A 40 -3.29 -6.75 -7.06
CA ARG A 40 -3.26 -7.84 -6.09
C ARG A 40 -2.58 -7.35 -4.81
N PHE A 41 -3.29 -7.45 -3.70
CA PHE A 41 -2.76 -7.12 -2.38
C PHE A 41 -1.81 -8.23 -1.91
N LEU A 42 -0.55 -7.89 -1.71
CA LEU A 42 0.47 -8.86 -1.30
C LEU A 42 0.62 -8.96 0.21
N GLY A 43 0.33 -7.90 0.92
CA GLY A 43 0.36 -7.94 2.37
C GLY A 43 0.64 -6.60 3.01
N TRP A 44 0.44 -6.57 4.32
CA TRP A 44 0.80 -5.46 5.19
C TRP A 44 1.74 -6.01 6.25
N TYR A 45 2.91 -5.38 6.40
CA TYR A 45 3.94 -5.83 7.31
C TYR A 45 4.39 -4.70 8.22
N ASN A 46 4.76 -5.05 9.45
CA ASN A 46 5.51 -4.13 10.29
C ASN A 46 6.97 -4.19 9.90
N VAL A 47 7.61 -3.03 9.89
CA VAL A 47 9.06 -2.95 9.75
C VAL A 47 9.63 -3.10 11.16
N ALA A 48 10.10 -4.31 11.49
CA ALA A 48 10.50 -4.66 12.84
C ALA A 48 11.72 -3.87 13.31
N HIS A 49 12.65 -3.59 12.41
CA HIS A 49 13.79 -2.70 12.68
C HIS A 49 14.51 -2.39 11.37
N GLY A 50 15.34 -1.39 11.39
CA GLY A 50 16.22 -1.05 10.29
C GLY A 50 15.82 0.17 9.47
N TRP A 51 14.68 0.82 9.75
CA TRP A 51 14.29 2.04 9.04
C TRP A 51 13.34 2.91 9.86
N ASP A 52 13.09 4.13 9.34
CA ASP A 52 12.28 5.16 9.99
C ASP A 52 10.78 4.92 9.90
N PHE A 53 10.33 4.03 9.03
CA PHE A 53 8.91 3.73 8.84
C PHE A 53 8.53 2.47 9.59
N ASP A 54 7.35 2.48 10.21
CA ASP A 54 6.85 1.37 11.03
C ASP A 54 6.17 0.29 10.21
N ASN A 55 5.62 0.65 9.07
CA ASN A 55 4.71 -0.21 8.31
C ASN A 55 5.01 -0.15 6.83
N VAL A 56 4.69 -1.23 6.12
CA VAL A 56 4.72 -1.28 4.67
C VAL A 56 3.53 -2.06 4.14
N ILE A 57 2.92 -1.54 3.08
CA ILE A 57 1.87 -2.22 2.31
C ILE A 57 2.43 -2.52 0.94
N LEU A 58 2.26 -3.75 0.47
CA LEU A 58 2.74 -4.20 -0.83
C LEU A 58 1.56 -4.50 -1.74
N LEU A 59 1.56 -3.90 -2.91
CA LEU A 59 0.57 -4.11 -3.97
C LEU A 59 1.26 -4.52 -5.26
N ASP A 60 0.74 -5.57 -5.88
CA ASP A 60 1.20 -5.98 -7.21
C ASP A 60 0.28 -5.33 -8.24
N LEU A 61 0.84 -4.52 -9.12
CA LEU A 61 0.10 -3.80 -10.14
C LEU A 61 0.26 -4.46 -11.51
N PRO A 62 -0.79 -4.45 -12.36
CA PRO A 62 -0.66 -4.98 -13.72
C PRO A 62 0.40 -4.24 -14.54
N ASP A 63 0.48 -2.93 -14.37
CA ASP A 63 1.42 -2.07 -15.06
C ASP A 63 1.62 -0.76 -14.29
N TYR A 64 2.58 0.06 -14.72
CA TYR A 64 2.83 1.35 -14.08
C TYR A 64 1.69 2.35 -14.28
N ALA A 65 0.96 2.25 -15.38
CA ALA A 65 -0.15 3.15 -15.65
C ALA A 65 -1.31 2.97 -14.65
N THR A 66 -1.40 1.82 -14.02
CA THR A 66 -2.40 1.57 -12.97
C THR A 66 -2.24 2.54 -11.80
N LEU A 67 -1.01 2.94 -11.47
CA LEU A 67 -0.79 3.91 -10.40
C LEU A 67 -1.47 5.24 -10.72
N ASP A 68 -1.37 5.71 -11.96
CA ASP A 68 -2.02 6.96 -12.37
C ASP A 68 -3.53 6.86 -12.22
N ARG A 69 -4.11 5.72 -12.55
CA ARG A 69 -5.56 5.50 -12.38
C ARG A 69 -5.95 5.50 -10.92
N LEU A 70 -5.14 4.88 -10.06
CA LEU A 70 -5.36 4.88 -8.61
C LEU A 70 -5.31 6.30 -8.05
N GLU A 71 -4.31 7.07 -8.44
CA GLU A 71 -4.15 8.44 -7.96
C GLU A 71 -5.28 9.35 -8.46
N ALA A 72 -5.84 9.07 -9.62
CA ALA A 72 -6.96 9.82 -10.18
C ALA A 72 -8.31 9.41 -9.58
N ASP A 73 -8.37 8.29 -8.86
CA ASP A 73 -9.63 7.79 -8.29
C ASP A 73 -10.08 8.70 -7.14
N ALA A 74 -11.27 9.30 -7.29
CA ALA A 74 -11.79 10.22 -6.31
C ALA A 74 -12.03 9.59 -4.94
N GLY A 75 -12.38 8.31 -4.90
CA GLY A 75 -12.57 7.57 -3.65
C GLY A 75 -11.28 7.42 -2.88
N ILE A 76 -10.18 7.08 -3.57
CA ILE A 76 -8.85 6.97 -2.96
C ILE A 76 -8.40 8.32 -2.42
N ARG A 77 -8.55 9.37 -3.22
CA ARG A 77 -8.14 10.72 -2.82
C ARG A 77 -8.91 11.20 -1.61
N ALA A 78 -10.21 10.94 -1.54
CA ALA A 78 -11.03 11.31 -0.40
C ALA A 78 -10.61 10.57 0.87
N LEU A 79 -10.33 9.26 0.77
CA LEU A 79 -9.87 8.46 1.89
C LEU A 79 -8.48 8.87 2.35
N GLY A 80 -7.57 9.07 1.43
CA GLY A 80 -6.22 9.52 1.74
C GLY A 80 -6.23 10.87 2.43
N HIS A 81 -7.14 11.76 2.05
CA HIS A 81 -7.24 13.08 2.64
C HIS A 81 -7.84 13.05 4.06
N ARG A 82 -8.89 12.26 4.26
CA ARG A 82 -9.58 12.22 5.55
C ARG A 82 -8.85 11.38 6.60
N ALA A 83 -8.38 10.20 6.22
CA ALA A 83 -7.70 9.30 7.14
C ALA A 83 -6.21 9.58 7.23
N GLY A 84 -5.60 9.96 6.11
CA GLY A 84 -4.16 10.12 6.01
C GLY A 84 -3.60 11.18 6.94
N GLU A 85 -4.22 12.35 7.02
CA GLU A 85 -3.72 13.43 7.86
C GLU A 85 -3.87 13.14 9.35
N TRP A 86 -4.89 12.37 9.72
CA TRP A 86 -5.18 12.11 11.12
C TRP A 86 -4.44 10.89 11.67
N ILE A 87 -4.27 9.85 10.84
CA ILE A 87 -3.67 8.58 11.27
C ILE A 87 -2.19 8.54 10.94
N PHE A 88 -1.81 8.96 9.71
CA PHE A 88 -0.45 8.80 9.21
C PHE A 88 0.39 10.04 9.45
N GLN A 89 1.63 9.82 9.87
CA GLN A 89 2.60 10.90 10.08
C GLN A 89 3.44 11.16 8.84
N ARG A 90 3.92 10.09 8.22
CA ARG A 90 4.77 10.14 7.02
C ARG A 90 4.44 8.97 6.12
N HIS A 91 4.69 9.14 4.85
CA HIS A 91 4.59 8.02 3.92
C HIS A 91 5.62 8.18 2.81
N HIS A 92 6.03 7.05 2.23
CA HIS A 92 6.96 7.01 1.11
C HIS A 92 6.60 5.79 0.26
N SER A 93 6.44 6.02 -1.05
CA SER A 93 6.12 4.94 -1.97
C SER A 93 7.26 4.73 -2.94
N MET A 94 7.52 3.48 -3.29
CA MET A 94 8.50 3.12 -4.30
C MET A 94 8.03 1.91 -5.09
N PHE A 95 8.50 1.78 -6.32
CA PHE A 95 8.27 0.59 -7.11
C PHE A 95 9.44 -0.37 -6.97
N LEU A 96 9.09 -1.64 -6.81
CA LEU A 96 10.05 -2.73 -6.82
C LEU A 96 9.85 -3.52 -8.10
N ARG A 97 10.94 -3.88 -8.75
CA ARG A 97 10.92 -4.74 -9.92
C ARG A 97 11.54 -6.08 -9.55
N GLU A 98 10.81 -7.16 -9.81
CA GLU A 98 11.33 -8.48 -9.54
C GLU A 98 12.52 -8.79 -10.45
N ARG A 99 13.61 -9.22 -9.85
CA ARG A 99 14.81 -9.68 -10.57
C ARG A 99 14.92 -11.20 -10.52
N MET A 100 14.51 -11.79 -9.42
CA MET A 100 14.46 -13.23 -9.26
C MET A 100 13.27 -13.56 -8.35
N GLY A 101 12.37 -14.40 -8.81
CA GLY A 101 11.20 -14.81 -8.04
C GLY A 101 11.42 -16.12 -7.28
N PRO A 102 10.33 -16.68 -6.72
CA PRO A 102 10.40 -17.94 -5.98
C PRO A 102 10.89 -19.14 -6.81
N ASP A 103 10.79 -19.03 -8.13
CA ASP A 103 11.29 -20.03 -9.07
C ASP A 103 12.81 -20.03 -9.19
N LEU A 104 13.47 -19.03 -8.59
CA LEU A 104 14.91 -18.80 -8.65
C LEU A 104 15.44 -18.54 -10.07
N GLU A 105 14.55 -18.14 -10.96
CA GLU A 105 14.93 -17.74 -12.31
C GLU A 105 15.15 -16.22 -12.37
N PHE A 106 16.15 -15.85 -13.15
CA PHE A 106 16.55 -14.45 -13.29
C PHE A 106 15.69 -13.76 -14.35
N HIS A 107 15.04 -12.66 -13.95
CA HIS A 107 14.21 -11.84 -14.84
C HIS A 107 14.92 -10.52 -15.13
N GLY A 108 15.61 -10.51 -16.15
CA GLY A 108 16.33 -9.43 -16.70
C GLY A 108 16.74 -8.30 -16.26
#